data_6902b4c8d19bfeac89a7629b218cb598
#
_entry.id   6902b4c8d19bfeac89a7629b218cb598
#
_cell.length_a   1.000
_cell.length_b   1.000
_cell.length_c   1.000
_cell.angle_alpha   90.00
_cell.angle_beta   90.00
_cell.angle_gamma   90.00
#
_symmetry.space_group_name_H-M   'P 1'
#
loop_
_entity.id
_entity.type
_entity.pdbx_description
1 polymer ?
#
loop_
_entity_poly.entity_id
_entity_poly.type
_entity_poly.pdbx_seq_one_letter_code
_entity_poly.pdbx_strand_id
1 'polypeptide(L)'
;MKKLLLLLLCSFYLPAQDLGRGINLGNMFEAPSETAWGNPFKEEYIAKIAEQGFKHIRMPIRWDVAERTQLTAPYTVNPTFLARVKSVVDLAISKNMYVIINMHHHEDIFTNPAATKPRFLSQWAQIAAYFKGYEDRLLFEVLNEPHDALTPVLWNGYFAEALAEIRKTNPTRKVLMGTALYGGLSGVKDLVPPNDPNLILSVHYYDPFNFTHQGADWAGNKDKYIGTKWENLAWEREQVISDFAYAIKWAKEKNIPLHVGEFGAYDKADMESRARWTNFLARYFESQGLSWAYWEFSAGFGIYDPSTNTYKTPLVNALLKNPMPAAQVLPTKSLYDLSGVAGWNLNLNSGATAAMTAEGTGIKVNRTNATGTGWHIQLARSGFPLTYRKRYLVTMKIVADKPNNITAYMGRSSAPYNAYSSYQSLTLESVEKEFTFLFTMNEPFDANARLTFDLGLNTGTIQINSIKVAEVIEDIPLGVEEPGVWKVYPNPFREKLRIEAPGSHEIRISDLLGRINQVTKMENELELETKSLKTGLYLLQCIDVKTGSVKSQVLLKEN
;
A
#
# COMPACT_ATOMS: atom_id res chain seq x y z
N MET A 1 -28.47 -2.25 62.48
CA MET A 1 -27.86 -1.41 61.42
C MET A 1 -26.55 -2.04 60.97
N LYS A 2 -26.57 -2.84 59.89
CA LYS A 2 -25.36 -3.44 59.30
C LYS A 2 -24.83 -2.47 58.24
N LYS A 3 -23.65 -1.90 58.47
CA LYS A 3 -22.93 -1.06 57.48
C LYS A 3 -22.36 -1.97 56.42
N LEU A 4 -22.87 -1.85 55.20
CA LEU A 4 -22.32 -2.49 53.99
C LEU A 4 -21.12 -1.67 53.54
N LEU A 5 -19.92 -2.23 53.68
CA LEU A 5 -18.67 -1.63 53.17
C LEU A 5 -18.57 -1.99 51.70
N LEU A 6 -18.85 -1.01 50.82
CA LEU A 6 -18.65 -1.14 49.37
C LEU A 6 -17.15 -0.95 49.10
N LEU A 7 -16.43 -2.04 48.87
CA LEU A 7 -15.06 -2.00 48.31
C LEU A 7 -15.19 -1.62 46.85
N LEU A 8 -14.90 -0.35 46.52
CA LEU A 8 -14.59 0.06 45.14
C LEU A 8 -13.25 -0.58 44.73
N LEU A 9 -13.32 -1.65 43.96
CA LEU A 9 -12.20 -2.12 43.17
C LEU A 9 -11.92 -1.11 42.05
N CYS A 10 -11.11 -0.08 42.34
CA CYS A 10 -10.45 0.69 41.30
C CYS A 10 -9.49 -0.24 40.57
N SER A 11 -9.90 -0.74 39.42
CA SER A 11 -9.00 -1.32 38.47
C SER A 11 -8.01 -0.22 38.04
N PHE A 12 -6.83 -0.19 38.64
CA PHE A 12 -5.73 0.60 38.12
C PHE A 12 -5.36 0.01 36.76
N TYR A 13 -5.94 0.55 35.70
CA TYR A 13 -5.37 0.43 34.38
C TYR A 13 -3.99 1.08 34.45
N LEU A 14 -2.95 0.30 34.58
CA LEU A 14 -1.60 0.77 34.25
C LEU A 14 -1.68 1.16 32.76
N PRO A 15 -1.42 2.44 32.40
CA PRO A 15 -1.42 2.80 31.00
C PRO A 15 -0.37 1.92 30.33
N ALA A 16 -0.78 1.16 29.32
CA ALA A 16 0.17 0.51 28.42
C ALA A 16 1.15 1.60 27.99
N GLN A 17 2.46 1.26 28.02
CA GLN A 17 3.51 2.19 27.64
C GLN A 17 3.19 2.73 26.24
N ASP A 18 2.76 4.00 26.17
CA ASP A 18 2.39 4.63 24.92
C ASP A 18 3.67 4.97 24.14
N LEU A 19 4.04 4.10 23.22
CA LEU A 19 5.14 4.35 22.30
C LEU A 19 4.86 5.55 21.39
N GLY A 20 3.59 5.91 21.21
CA GLY A 20 3.18 7.03 20.37
C GLY A 20 3.64 6.90 18.92
N ARG A 21 4.11 8.01 18.38
CA ARG A 21 4.55 8.18 17.00
C ARG A 21 6.02 7.83 16.85
N GLY A 22 6.34 6.92 15.95
CA GLY A 22 7.71 6.50 15.71
C GLY A 22 8.13 6.49 14.24
N ILE A 23 9.39 6.17 14.04
CA ILE A 23 9.97 6.06 12.70
C ILE A 23 11.01 4.96 12.65
N ASN A 24 11.09 4.26 11.53
CA ASN A 24 12.11 3.25 11.27
C ASN A 24 13.41 3.89 10.77
N LEU A 25 14.55 3.40 11.25
CA LEU A 25 15.88 3.66 10.68
C LEU A 25 16.17 2.65 9.57
N GLY A 26 15.30 2.65 8.53
CA GLY A 26 15.33 1.67 7.46
C GLY A 26 16.50 1.83 6.50
N ASN A 27 16.92 0.72 5.91
CA ASN A 27 18.04 0.60 4.97
C ASN A 27 19.41 0.97 5.57
N MET A 28 19.58 0.82 6.90
CA MET A 28 20.81 1.14 7.62
C MET A 28 21.45 -0.11 8.23
N PHE A 29 20.93 -0.57 9.38
CA PHE A 29 21.50 -1.70 10.12
C PHE A 29 20.97 -3.07 9.67
N GLU A 30 19.88 -3.13 8.95
CA GLU A 30 19.37 -4.36 8.32
C GLU A 30 20.04 -4.68 6.98
N ALA A 31 20.75 -3.72 6.39
CA ALA A 31 21.61 -3.97 5.26
C ALA A 31 22.77 -4.92 5.64
N PRO A 32 23.38 -5.67 4.71
CA PRO A 32 24.51 -6.54 5.00
C PRO A 32 25.68 -5.83 5.69
N SER A 33 25.92 -4.57 5.36
CA SER A 33 26.75 -3.63 6.12
C SER A 33 26.04 -2.26 6.16
N GLU A 34 26.42 -1.36 7.08
CA GLU A 34 25.78 -0.04 7.21
C GLU A 34 25.82 0.83 5.93
N THR A 35 26.68 0.49 4.97
CA THR A 35 26.85 1.24 3.71
C THR A 35 26.33 0.50 2.47
N ALA A 36 25.98 -0.79 2.60
CA ALA A 36 25.70 -1.67 1.45
C ALA A 36 24.52 -1.19 0.59
N TRP A 37 23.51 -0.58 1.20
CA TRP A 37 22.31 -0.07 0.49
C TRP A 37 22.33 1.45 0.32
N GLY A 38 23.48 2.10 0.48
CA GLY A 38 23.67 3.51 0.20
C GLY A 38 22.99 4.48 1.18
N ASN A 39 22.46 3.99 2.30
CA ASN A 39 21.80 4.79 3.33
C ASN A 39 22.46 4.62 4.71
N PRO A 40 23.74 5.01 4.90
CA PRO A 40 24.43 4.80 6.16
C PRO A 40 23.83 5.65 7.28
N PHE A 41 23.79 5.09 8.50
CA PHE A 41 23.37 5.81 9.68
C PHE A 41 24.31 6.99 10.00
N LYS A 42 23.72 8.14 10.32
CA LYS A 42 24.41 9.32 10.84
C LYS A 42 23.84 9.71 12.20
N GLU A 43 24.71 10.02 13.16
CA GLU A 43 24.29 10.36 14.53
C GLU A 43 23.31 11.54 14.59
N GLU A 44 23.48 12.52 13.70
CA GLU A 44 22.58 13.67 13.57
C GLU A 44 21.11 13.29 13.27
N TYR A 45 20.87 12.09 12.71
CA TYR A 45 19.50 11.64 12.40
C TYR A 45 18.66 11.50 13.66
N ILE A 46 19.24 11.06 14.78
CA ILE A 46 18.52 10.95 16.05
C ILE A 46 18.05 12.30 16.55
N ALA A 47 18.91 13.33 16.48
CA ALA A 47 18.52 14.68 16.85
C ALA A 47 17.40 15.21 15.93
N LYS A 48 17.56 15.06 14.62
CA LYS A 48 16.55 15.46 13.62
C LYS A 48 15.19 14.77 13.86
N ILE A 49 15.17 13.49 14.15
CA ILE A 49 13.95 12.72 14.43
C ILE A 49 13.28 13.23 15.73
N ALA A 50 14.07 13.41 16.79
CA ALA A 50 13.57 13.91 18.07
C ALA A 50 12.99 15.34 17.96
N GLU A 51 13.66 16.23 17.21
CA GLU A 51 13.22 17.61 16.95
C GLU A 51 11.88 17.68 16.20
N GLN A 52 11.57 16.70 15.33
CA GLN A 52 10.24 16.61 14.70
C GLN A 52 9.14 16.16 15.68
N GLY A 53 9.50 15.60 16.84
CA GLY A 53 8.55 15.19 17.87
C GLY A 53 8.18 13.71 17.84
N PHE A 54 8.92 12.88 17.10
CA PHE A 54 8.80 11.42 17.21
C PHE A 54 9.18 10.94 18.61
N LYS A 55 8.46 9.94 19.12
CA LYS A 55 8.61 9.42 20.48
C LYS A 55 9.51 8.19 20.54
N HIS A 56 9.59 7.45 19.44
CA HIS A 56 10.44 6.27 19.36
C HIS A 56 11.06 6.11 17.97
N ILE A 57 12.16 5.38 17.95
CA ILE A 57 12.74 4.81 16.75
C ILE A 57 12.57 3.29 16.79
N ARG A 58 12.26 2.69 15.63
CA ARG A 58 12.48 1.26 15.41
C ARG A 58 13.75 1.11 14.59
N MET A 59 14.65 0.28 15.06
CA MET A 59 15.97 0.05 14.48
C MET A 59 16.02 -1.35 13.90
N PRO A 60 15.73 -1.51 12.59
CA PRO A 60 15.90 -2.77 11.88
C PRO A 60 17.37 -3.20 11.92
N ILE A 61 17.65 -4.44 12.36
CA ILE A 61 19.02 -4.93 12.52
C ILE A 61 19.15 -6.33 11.95
N ARG A 62 20.09 -6.50 11.03
CA ARG A 62 20.49 -7.82 10.54
C ARG A 62 21.65 -8.36 11.38
N TRP A 63 21.34 -9.27 12.28
CA TRP A 63 22.35 -9.94 13.10
C TRP A 63 22.98 -11.13 12.38
N ASP A 64 22.24 -11.76 11.50
CA ASP A 64 22.54 -13.05 10.87
C ASP A 64 23.38 -12.91 9.59
N VAL A 65 24.57 -12.32 9.73
CA VAL A 65 25.62 -12.30 8.70
C VAL A 65 26.96 -12.58 9.38
N ALA A 66 27.90 -13.14 8.62
CA ALA A 66 29.19 -13.61 9.15
C ALA A 66 30.01 -12.54 9.90
N GLU A 67 29.88 -11.28 9.48
CA GLU A 67 30.56 -10.13 10.09
C GLU A 67 29.95 -9.75 11.45
N ARG A 68 28.70 -10.14 11.71
CA ARG A 68 27.94 -9.76 12.91
C ARG A 68 27.66 -10.93 13.86
N THR A 69 27.61 -12.16 13.35
CA THR A 69 27.45 -13.38 14.14
C THR A 69 28.26 -14.50 13.53
N GLN A 70 28.98 -15.25 14.35
CA GLN A 70 29.59 -16.50 13.93
C GLN A 70 28.50 -17.50 13.53
N LEU A 71 28.48 -17.93 12.26
CA LEU A 71 27.37 -18.76 11.72
C LEU A 71 27.42 -20.23 12.19
N THR A 72 28.49 -20.65 12.87
CA THR A 72 28.66 -21.97 13.50
C THR A 72 28.66 -21.84 15.02
N ALA A 73 28.33 -22.92 15.73
CA ALA A 73 28.38 -22.92 17.19
C ALA A 73 29.76 -22.46 17.73
N PRO A 74 29.76 -21.64 18.77
CA PRO A 74 28.68 -21.23 19.67
C PRO A 74 27.83 -20.03 19.19
N TYR A 75 27.89 -19.64 17.92
CA TYR A 75 27.10 -18.53 17.33
C TYR A 75 27.36 -17.18 17.99
N THR A 76 28.62 -16.88 18.26
CA THR A 76 29.03 -15.66 18.99
C THR A 76 28.65 -14.41 18.20
N VAL A 77 27.85 -13.53 18.81
CA VAL A 77 27.54 -12.22 18.27
C VAL A 77 28.77 -11.31 18.43
N ASN A 78 29.16 -10.62 17.37
CA ASN A 78 30.32 -9.76 17.33
C ASN A 78 30.22 -8.63 18.39
N PRO A 79 31.12 -8.56 19.38
CA PRO A 79 31.03 -7.56 20.43
C PRO A 79 31.21 -6.12 19.92
N THR A 80 31.97 -5.91 18.85
CA THR A 80 32.10 -4.58 18.22
C THR A 80 30.76 -4.14 17.61
N PHE A 81 30.02 -5.06 16.98
CA PHE A 81 28.72 -4.74 16.45
C PHE A 81 27.68 -4.51 17.56
N LEU A 82 27.71 -5.30 18.64
CA LEU A 82 26.86 -5.02 19.83
C LEU A 82 27.15 -3.63 20.39
N ALA A 83 28.42 -3.23 20.51
CA ALA A 83 28.81 -1.89 20.97
C ALA A 83 28.33 -0.79 20.00
N ARG A 84 28.33 -1.06 18.69
CA ARG A 84 27.82 -0.14 17.67
C ARG A 84 26.31 0.06 17.82
N VAL A 85 25.54 -1.00 17.95
CA VAL A 85 24.09 -0.94 18.21
C VAL A 85 23.82 -0.18 19.51
N LYS A 86 24.59 -0.49 20.56
CA LYS A 86 24.48 0.18 21.85
C LYS A 86 24.68 1.70 21.74
N SER A 87 25.64 2.16 20.96
CA SER A 87 25.91 3.60 20.80
C SER A 87 24.69 4.36 20.22
N VAL A 88 23.94 3.75 19.30
CA VAL A 88 22.72 4.32 18.74
C VAL A 88 21.56 4.28 19.74
N VAL A 89 21.41 3.18 20.47
CA VAL A 89 20.44 3.04 21.56
C VAL A 89 20.65 4.12 22.62
N ASP A 90 21.88 4.29 23.09
CA ASP A 90 22.24 5.29 24.11
C ASP A 90 21.95 6.71 23.61
N LEU A 91 22.29 6.99 22.36
CA LEU A 91 22.05 8.29 21.74
C LEU A 91 20.53 8.61 21.67
N ALA A 92 19.70 7.65 21.26
CA ALA A 92 18.25 7.86 21.18
C ALA A 92 17.64 8.02 22.59
N ILE A 93 18.05 7.21 23.55
CA ILE A 93 17.60 7.33 24.94
C ILE A 93 18.00 8.68 25.54
N SER A 94 19.21 9.20 25.23
CA SER A 94 19.67 10.53 25.67
C SER A 94 18.78 11.67 25.14
N LYS A 95 18.06 11.44 24.03
CA LYS A 95 17.05 12.35 23.48
C LYS A 95 15.64 12.06 23.99
N ASN A 96 15.49 11.28 25.06
CA ASN A 96 14.22 10.92 25.67
C ASN A 96 13.31 10.09 24.78
N MET A 97 13.87 9.34 23.83
CA MET A 97 13.13 8.47 22.92
C MET A 97 13.09 7.03 23.41
N TYR A 98 12.03 6.29 23.06
CA TYR A 98 12.02 4.84 23.12
C TYR A 98 12.78 4.26 21.91
N VAL A 99 13.35 3.07 22.09
CA VAL A 99 14.06 2.35 21.04
C VAL A 99 13.55 0.93 20.95
N ILE A 100 13.18 0.50 19.76
CA ILE A 100 12.86 -0.90 19.45
C ILE A 100 14.03 -1.43 18.64
N ILE A 101 14.76 -2.43 19.17
CA ILE A 101 15.73 -3.20 18.39
C ILE A 101 15.15 -4.55 18.03
N ASN A 102 15.40 -5.00 16.81
CA ASN A 102 14.85 -6.28 16.32
C ASN A 102 15.93 -7.18 15.71
N MET A 103 15.51 -8.38 15.34
CA MET A 103 16.18 -9.21 14.33
C MET A 103 15.40 -9.04 13.03
N HIS A 104 15.96 -8.28 12.05
CA HIS A 104 15.18 -7.90 10.85
C HIS A 104 15.28 -8.96 9.75
N HIS A 105 16.47 -9.16 9.22
CA HIS A 105 16.73 -10.19 8.21
C HIS A 105 17.45 -11.39 8.84
N HIS A 106 16.86 -12.57 8.66
CA HIS A 106 17.44 -13.84 9.06
C HIS A 106 17.04 -14.89 8.01
N GLU A 107 17.63 -14.79 6.82
CA GLU A 107 17.15 -15.50 5.61
C GLU A 107 17.08 -17.03 5.80
N ASP A 108 18.07 -17.61 6.50
CA ASP A 108 18.12 -19.06 6.71
C ASP A 108 16.95 -19.59 7.54
N ILE A 109 16.40 -18.80 8.48
CA ILE A 109 15.27 -19.25 9.32
C ILE A 109 13.99 -19.37 8.51
N PHE A 110 13.87 -18.60 7.44
CA PHE A 110 12.69 -18.64 6.55
C PHE A 110 12.74 -19.82 5.57
N THR A 111 13.92 -20.36 5.30
CA THR A 111 14.11 -21.50 4.39
C THR A 111 14.31 -22.83 5.12
N ASN A 112 15.04 -22.82 6.23
CA ASN A 112 15.33 -24.02 7.05
C ASN A 112 15.24 -23.71 8.55
N PRO A 113 14.04 -23.48 9.08
CA PRO A 113 13.84 -23.06 10.47
C PRO A 113 14.45 -24.04 11.49
N ALA A 114 14.33 -25.36 11.29
CA ALA A 114 14.78 -26.35 12.24
C ALA A 114 16.33 -26.33 12.42
N ALA A 115 17.08 -26.21 11.34
CA ALA A 115 18.55 -26.14 11.40
C ALA A 115 19.04 -24.80 11.97
N THR A 116 18.28 -23.75 11.78
CA THR A 116 18.66 -22.38 12.13
C THR A 116 18.25 -21.96 13.54
N LYS A 117 17.25 -22.63 14.12
CA LYS A 117 16.73 -22.35 15.46
C LYS A 117 17.81 -22.22 16.56
N PRO A 118 18.82 -23.12 16.65
CA PRO A 118 19.86 -22.98 17.70
C PRO A 118 20.61 -21.65 17.60
N ARG A 119 20.92 -21.20 16.38
CA ARG A 119 21.61 -19.91 16.13
C ARG A 119 20.72 -18.74 16.51
N PHE A 120 19.46 -18.75 16.10
CA PHE A 120 18.46 -17.73 16.44
C PHE A 120 18.30 -17.55 17.96
N LEU A 121 18.16 -18.65 18.71
CA LEU A 121 18.03 -18.61 20.17
C LEU A 121 19.32 -18.15 20.84
N SER A 122 20.50 -18.60 20.36
CA SER A 122 21.80 -18.16 20.88
C SER A 122 22.02 -16.67 20.66
N GLN A 123 21.62 -16.13 19.51
CA GLN A 123 21.69 -14.70 19.24
C GLN A 123 20.83 -13.91 20.23
N TRP A 124 19.58 -14.31 20.47
CA TRP A 124 18.71 -13.64 21.44
C TRP A 124 19.23 -13.73 22.87
N ALA A 125 19.78 -14.89 23.29
CA ALA A 125 20.38 -15.02 24.61
C ALA A 125 21.52 -14.03 24.82
N GLN A 126 22.39 -13.81 23.82
CA GLN A 126 23.51 -12.89 23.88
C GLN A 126 23.07 -11.43 23.81
N ILE A 127 22.17 -11.08 22.89
CA ILE A 127 21.60 -9.73 22.75
C ILE A 127 20.92 -9.34 24.06
N ALA A 128 20.04 -10.19 24.58
CA ALA A 128 19.32 -9.93 25.83
C ALA A 128 20.28 -9.76 27.03
N ALA A 129 21.30 -10.62 27.14
CA ALA A 129 22.29 -10.51 28.20
C ALA A 129 23.14 -9.21 28.10
N TYR A 130 23.46 -8.78 26.87
CA TYR A 130 24.23 -7.54 26.66
C TYR A 130 23.45 -6.30 27.07
N PHE A 131 22.14 -6.27 26.77
CA PHE A 131 21.25 -5.16 27.07
C PHE A 131 20.49 -5.32 28.40
N LYS A 132 20.88 -6.27 29.26
CA LYS A 132 20.33 -6.39 30.61
C LYS A 132 20.59 -5.10 31.41
N GLY A 133 19.63 -4.69 32.21
CA GLY A 133 19.76 -3.48 33.05
C GLY A 133 19.50 -2.17 32.30
N TYR A 134 19.20 -2.20 31.01
CA TYR A 134 18.67 -1.02 30.34
C TYR A 134 17.31 -0.63 30.92
N GLU A 135 17.02 0.66 30.90
CA GLU A 135 15.72 1.18 31.33
C GLU A 135 14.59 0.74 30.41
N ASP A 136 13.33 1.01 30.80
CA ASP A 136 12.14 0.60 30.07
C ASP A 136 11.97 1.27 28.69
N ARG A 137 12.85 2.18 28.33
CA ARG A 137 12.85 2.82 26.99
C ARG A 137 13.45 1.95 25.88
N LEU A 138 14.15 0.87 26.21
CA LEU A 138 14.61 -0.11 25.23
C LEU A 138 13.62 -1.27 25.18
N LEU A 139 13.11 -1.59 24.00
CA LEU A 139 12.21 -2.71 23.72
C LEU A 139 12.87 -3.68 22.73
N PHE A 140 12.44 -4.93 22.76
CA PHE A 140 12.89 -5.95 21.82
C PHE A 140 11.76 -6.40 20.91
N GLU A 141 12.03 -6.59 19.63
CA GLU A 141 11.15 -7.23 18.67
C GLU A 141 11.84 -8.48 18.15
N VAL A 142 11.24 -9.64 18.39
CA VAL A 142 11.94 -10.94 18.28
C VAL A 142 12.35 -11.27 16.85
N LEU A 143 11.49 -11.03 15.87
CA LEU A 143 11.80 -11.26 14.45
C LEU A 143 10.88 -10.44 13.58
N ASN A 144 11.45 -9.78 12.59
CA ASN A 144 10.70 -9.11 11.53
C ASN A 144 10.07 -10.14 10.59
N GLU A 145 8.78 -9.97 10.30
CA GLU A 145 8.05 -10.61 9.20
C GLU A 145 8.30 -12.13 9.02
N PRO A 146 8.03 -12.98 9.99
CA PRO A 146 8.15 -14.43 9.82
C PRO A 146 7.31 -14.93 8.62
N HIS A 147 7.92 -15.72 7.72
CA HIS A 147 7.28 -16.15 6.47
C HIS A 147 7.83 -17.48 5.94
N ASP A 148 7.35 -17.94 4.81
CA ASP A 148 7.75 -19.14 4.07
C ASP A 148 7.74 -20.41 4.95
N ALA A 149 8.88 -21.10 5.10
CA ALA A 149 8.97 -22.31 5.89
C ALA A 149 8.80 -22.07 7.40
N LEU A 150 8.98 -20.84 7.88
CA LEU A 150 8.64 -20.46 9.26
C LEU A 150 7.14 -20.20 9.39
N THR A 151 6.36 -21.26 9.28
CA THR A 151 4.88 -21.22 9.32
C THR A 151 4.34 -20.60 10.61
N PRO A 152 3.07 -20.15 10.66
CA PRO A 152 2.46 -19.63 11.89
C PRO A 152 2.59 -20.55 13.11
N VAL A 153 2.46 -21.86 12.91
CA VAL A 153 2.59 -22.86 13.98
C VAL A 153 4.02 -22.91 14.51
N LEU A 154 5.01 -22.93 13.63
CA LEU A 154 6.43 -22.92 14.02
C LEU A 154 6.81 -21.60 14.69
N TRP A 155 6.32 -20.49 14.15
CA TRP A 155 6.59 -19.16 14.70
C TRP A 155 6.12 -19.02 16.15
N ASN A 156 4.92 -19.46 16.49
CA ASN A 156 4.44 -19.44 17.88
C ASN A 156 5.40 -20.14 18.85
N GLY A 157 5.92 -21.30 18.46
CA GLY A 157 6.92 -22.03 19.26
C GLY A 157 8.26 -21.30 19.37
N TYR A 158 8.77 -20.79 18.24
CA TYR A 158 10.06 -20.09 18.20
C TYR A 158 10.02 -18.77 18.97
N PHE A 159 8.91 -18.04 18.85
CA PHE A 159 8.71 -16.84 19.65
C PHE A 159 8.72 -17.15 21.15
N ALA A 160 7.99 -18.18 21.58
CA ALA A 160 7.94 -18.57 22.99
C ALA A 160 9.32 -18.97 23.54
N GLU A 161 10.11 -19.71 22.75
CA GLU A 161 11.47 -20.10 23.14
C GLU A 161 12.42 -18.88 23.18
N ALA A 162 12.37 -17.99 22.21
CA ALA A 162 13.17 -16.76 22.21
C ALA A 162 12.77 -15.85 23.38
N LEU A 163 11.49 -15.70 23.66
CA LEU A 163 11.01 -14.97 24.83
C LEU A 163 11.57 -15.58 26.14
N ALA A 164 11.59 -16.91 26.24
CA ALA A 164 12.15 -17.57 27.41
C ALA A 164 13.67 -17.26 27.59
N GLU A 165 14.44 -17.21 26.50
CA GLU A 165 15.84 -16.77 26.55
C GLU A 165 15.96 -15.30 27.01
N ILE A 166 15.14 -14.40 26.46
CA ILE A 166 15.10 -12.99 26.85
C ILE A 166 14.77 -12.84 28.34
N ARG A 167 13.80 -13.58 28.86
CA ARG A 167 13.34 -13.50 30.26
C ARG A 167 14.38 -13.91 31.28
N LYS A 168 15.39 -14.72 30.92
CA LYS A 168 16.50 -15.07 31.81
C LYS A 168 17.27 -13.84 32.32
N THR A 169 17.35 -12.79 31.52
CA THR A 169 18.13 -11.58 31.85
C THR A 169 17.31 -10.30 31.84
N ASN A 170 16.12 -10.30 31.24
CA ASN A 170 15.21 -9.16 31.09
C ASN A 170 13.76 -9.52 31.47
N PRO A 171 13.48 -9.78 32.76
CA PRO A 171 12.19 -10.34 33.20
C PRO A 171 10.99 -9.43 32.92
N THR A 172 11.17 -8.11 32.85
CA THR A 172 10.10 -7.12 32.67
C THR A 172 10.17 -6.36 31.34
N ARG A 173 11.17 -6.65 30.50
CA ARG A 173 11.36 -5.99 29.20
C ARG A 173 10.12 -6.12 28.34
N LYS A 174 9.64 -5.03 27.78
CA LYS A 174 8.59 -5.09 26.74
C LYS A 174 9.14 -5.77 25.50
N VAL A 175 8.40 -6.76 25.00
CA VAL A 175 8.77 -7.55 23.83
C VAL A 175 7.66 -7.50 22.80
N LEU A 176 8.01 -7.07 21.60
CA LEU A 176 7.09 -7.05 20.46
C LEU A 176 7.03 -8.44 19.82
N MET A 177 5.82 -8.89 19.61
CA MET A 177 5.49 -10.14 18.95
C MET A 177 4.90 -9.83 17.58
N GLY A 178 5.69 -10.02 16.53
CA GLY A 178 5.25 -9.92 15.14
C GLY A 178 4.36 -11.11 14.75
N THR A 179 3.62 -10.94 13.68
CA THR A 179 2.78 -12.00 13.09
C THR A 179 3.54 -12.74 11.99
N ALA A 180 3.26 -14.01 11.80
CA ALA A 180 3.68 -14.73 10.59
C ALA A 180 2.94 -14.19 9.35
N LEU A 181 3.27 -14.72 8.17
CA LEU A 181 2.76 -14.25 6.88
C LEU A 181 3.16 -12.77 6.60
N TYR A 182 4.48 -12.52 6.65
CA TYR A 182 5.11 -11.21 6.37
C TYR A 182 4.65 -10.10 7.33
N GLY A 183 4.46 -10.39 8.61
CA GLY A 183 4.07 -9.38 9.59
C GLY A 183 2.64 -8.83 9.43
N GLY A 184 1.89 -9.33 8.45
CA GLY A 184 0.60 -8.80 8.06
C GLY A 184 -0.54 -9.10 9.04
N LEU A 185 -1.64 -8.36 8.90
CA LEU A 185 -2.86 -8.51 9.72
C LEU A 185 -3.47 -9.92 9.63
N SER A 186 -3.31 -10.59 8.50
CA SER A 186 -3.82 -11.95 8.28
C SER A 186 -3.20 -12.99 9.22
N GLY A 187 -1.97 -12.77 9.71
CA GLY A 187 -1.29 -13.65 10.64
C GLY A 187 -1.81 -13.60 12.08
N VAL A 188 -2.58 -12.56 12.43
CA VAL A 188 -3.10 -12.37 13.81
C VAL A 188 -4.03 -13.51 14.25
N LYS A 189 -4.80 -14.09 13.33
CA LYS A 189 -5.75 -15.20 13.62
C LYS A 189 -5.05 -16.47 14.09
N ASP A 190 -3.81 -16.70 13.66
CA ASP A 190 -3.05 -17.91 13.96
C ASP A 190 -2.07 -17.70 15.14
N LEU A 191 -2.06 -16.51 15.73
CA LEU A 191 -1.12 -16.12 16.78
C LEU A 191 -1.55 -16.67 18.14
N VAL A 192 -0.64 -17.36 18.82
CA VAL A 192 -0.85 -17.92 20.17
C VAL A 192 0.18 -17.28 21.13
N PRO A 193 -0.17 -16.16 21.79
CA PRO A 193 0.76 -15.47 22.67
C PRO A 193 1.05 -16.27 23.93
N PRO A 194 2.31 -16.32 24.40
CA PRO A 194 2.62 -16.78 25.74
C PRO A 194 1.90 -15.95 26.81
N ASN A 195 1.67 -16.54 27.98
CA ASN A 195 1.11 -15.80 29.12
C ASN A 195 2.19 -14.90 29.76
N ASP A 196 2.41 -13.73 29.17
CA ASP A 196 3.39 -12.75 29.59
C ASP A 196 2.78 -11.35 29.50
N PRO A 197 2.75 -10.56 30.61
CA PRO A 197 2.09 -9.24 30.63
C PRO A 197 2.89 -8.15 29.92
N ASN A 198 4.12 -8.43 29.46
CA ASN A 198 5.00 -7.48 28.83
C ASN A 198 5.11 -7.69 27.32
N LEU A 199 4.05 -8.19 26.69
CA LEU A 199 3.97 -8.34 25.24
C LEU A 199 3.27 -7.14 24.59
N ILE A 200 3.68 -6.84 23.37
CA ILE A 200 3.04 -5.91 22.44
C ILE A 200 2.86 -6.66 21.12
N LEU A 201 1.66 -6.65 20.54
CA LEU A 201 1.44 -7.17 19.20
C LEU A 201 1.99 -6.18 18.17
N SER A 202 2.84 -6.62 17.26
CA SER A 202 3.37 -5.81 16.15
C SER A 202 2.80 -6.33 14.83
N VAL A 203 2.28 -5.42 14.01
CA VAL A 203 1.80 -5.71 12.65
C VAL A 203 2.35 -4.72 11.66
N HIS A 204 2.45 -5.11 10.40
CA HIS A 204 2.83 -4.25 9.28
C HIS A 204 1.63 -4.04 8.35
N TYR A 205 1.54 -2.86 7.73
CA TYR A 205 0.44 -2.55 6.84
C TYR A 205 0.91 -1.74 5.63
N TYR A 206 0.76 -2.34 4.46
CA TYR A 206 1.15 -1.75 3.19
C TYR A 206 0.03 -1.79 2.13
N ASP A 207 -1.21 -2.14 2.53
CA ASP A 207 -2.31 -2.16 1.57
C ASP A 207 -2.87 -0.75 1.27
N PRO A 208 -3.27 -0.51 0.01
CA PRO A 208 -3.19 -1.44 -1.13
C PRO A 208 -1.76 -1.55 -1.67
N PHE A 209 -1.22 -2.78 -1.72
CA PHE A 209 0.18 -3.06 -2.08
C PHE A 209 0.57 -2.52 -3.46
N ASN A 210 -0.36 -2.53 -4.41
CA ASN A 210 -0.15 -1.97 -5.74
C ASN A 210 0.06 -0.43 -5.73
N PHE A 211 -0.41 0.25 -4.71
CA PHE A 211 -0.14 1.66 -4.49
C PHE A 211 1.19 1.86 -3.75
N THR A 212 1.36 1.20 -2.60
CA THR A 212 2.50 1.44 -1.71
C THR A 212 3.82 0.93 -2.28
N HIS A 213 3.78 -0.11 -3.12
CA HIS A 213 4.96 -0.74 -3.75
C HIS A 213 4.95 -0.65 -5.27
N GLN A 214 4.26 0.35 -5.86
CA GLN A 214 4.31 0.56 -7.30
C GLN A 214 5.76 0.82 -7.75
N GLY A 215 6.19 0.14 -8.81
CA GLY A 215 7.54 0.25 -9.35
C GLY A 215 8.67 -0.27 -8.46
N ALA A 216 8.37 -0.94 -7.34
CA ALA A 216 9.34 -1.51 -6.43
C ALA A 216 9.95 -2.80 -7.01
N ASP A 217 11.20 -2.74 -7.44
CA ASP A 217 11.90 -3.83 -8.14
C ASP A 217 12.06 -5.07 -7.24
N TRP A 218 12.43 -4.86 -5.97
CA TRP A 218 12.60 -5.93 -4.97
C TRP A 218 11.30 -6.67 -4.62
N ALA A 219 10.13 -6.03 -4.87
CA ALA A 219 8.82 -6.63 -4.67
C ALA A 219 8.25 -7.26 -5.95
N GLY A 220 9.06 -7.41 -7.01
CA GLY A 220 8.63 -7.92 -8.32
C GLY A 220 7.69 -6.96 -9.08
N ASN A 221 7.63 -5.71 -8.70
CA ASN A 221 6.75 -4.69 -9.27
C ASN A 221 7.50 -3.70 -10.17
N LYS A 222 8.68 -4.06 -10.67
CA LYS A 222 9.41 -3.23 -11.63
C LYS A 222 8.48 -2.81 -12.76
N ASP A 223 8.40 -1.50 -12.98
CA ASP A 223 7.53 -0.88 -14.00
C ASP A 223 6.03 -1.23 -13.91
N LYS A 224 5.58 -1.87 -12.81
CA LYS A 224 4.18 -2.20 -12.58
C LYS A 224 3.51 -1.20 -11.67
N TYR A 225 2.21 -1.04 -11.87
CA TYR A 225 1.30 -0.24 -11.04
C TYR A 225 1.66 1.25 -10.97
N ILE A 226 2.62 1.73 -11.76
CA ILE A 226 3.04 3.14 -11.81
C ILE A 226 1.83 4.04 -12.11
N GLY A 227 1.65 5.10 -11.31
CA GLY A 227 0.53 6.01 -11.40
C GLY A 227 -0.72 5.57 -10.62
N THR A 228 -0.65 4.45 -9.88
CA THR A 228 -1.69 4.10 -8.92
C THR A 228 -1.79 5.19 -7.84
N LYS A 229 -2.99 5.72 -7.65
CA LYS A 229 -3.28 6.77 -6.66
C LYS A 229 -4.05 6.22 -5.48
N TRP A 230 -3.93 6.90 -4.35
CA TRP A 230 -4.81 6.78 -3.20
C TRP A 230 -5.51 8.13 -2.98
N GLU A 231 -6.83 8.13 -3.15
CA GLU A 231 -7.61 9.37 -3.27
C GLU A 231 -8.28 9.79 -1.95
N ASN A 232 -8.14 9.00 -0.88
CA ASN A 232 -8.83 9.19 0.39
C ASN A 232 -10.38 9.13 0.26
N LEU A 233 -10.87 8.25 -0.59
CA LEU A 233 -12.30 8.02 -0.80
C LEU A 233 -12.90 7.24 0.37
N ALA A 234 -14.21 7.34 0.56
CA ALA A 234 -14.89 6.66 1.66
C ALA A 234 -14.60 5.15 1.68
N TRP A 235 -14.70 4.48 0.52
CA TRP A 235 -14.46 3.03 0.41
C TRP A 235 -12.99 2.63 0.65
N GLU A 236 -12.01 3.46 0.26
CA GLU A 236 -10.60 3.22 0.55
C GLU A 236 -10.34 3.24 2.07
N ARG A 237 -10.99 4.17 2.76
CA ARG A 237 -10.91 4.28 4.22
C ARG A 237 -11.61 3.12 4.93
N GLU A 238 -12.79 2.74 4.45
CA GLU A 238 -13.56 1.61 4.98
C GLU A 238 -12.80 0.29 4.82
N GLN A 239 -12.04 0.13 3.73
CA GLN A 239 -11.16 -1.03 3.56
C GLN A 239 -10.10 -1.08 4.66
N VAL A 240 -9.38 0.02 4.92
CA VAL A 240 -8.40 0.08 6.02
C VAL A 240 -9.06 -0.24 7.38
N ILE A 241 -10.23 0.33 7.64
CA ILE A 241 -10.97 0.09 8.90
C ILE A 241 -11.36 -1.40 9.02
N SER A 242 -11.83 -1.99 7.94
CA SER A 242 -12.19 -3.41 7.87
C SER A 242 -10.98 -4.32 8.09
N ASP A 243 -9.85 -4.00 7.46
CA ASP A 243 -8.61 -4.78 7.58
C ASP A 243 -8.14 -4.85 9.04
N PHE A 244 -8.16 -3.73 9.75
CA PHE A 244 -7.73 -3.67 11.14
C PHE A 244 -8.75 -4.21 12.16
N ALA A 245 -10.01 -4.37 11.78
CA ALA A 245 -11.09 -4.69 12.73
C ALA A 245 -10.81 -5.94 13.57
N TYR A 246 -10.33 -7.03 12.92
CA TYR A 246 -10.01 -8.27 13.63
C TYR A 246 -8.83 -8.10 14.58
N ALA A 247 -7.73 -7.50 14.13
CA ALA A 247 -6.53 -7.33 14.95
C ALA A 247 -6.79 -6.44 16.17
N ILE A 248 -7.56 -5.35 16.01
CA ILE A 248 -7.97 -4.48 17.12
C ILE A 248 -8.85 -5.24 18.11
N LYS A 249 -9.81 -6.03 17.64
CA LYS A 249 -10.66 -6.87 18.49
C LYS A 249 -9.83 -7.89 19.26
N TRP A 250 -8.96 -8.63 18.57
CA TRP A 250 -8.07 -9.62 19.15
C TRP A 250 -7.16 -9.03 20.25
N ALA A 251 -6.54 -7.88 19.97
CA ALA A 251 -5.67 -7.17 20.90
C ALA A 251 -6.41 -6.78 22.19
N LYS A 252 -7.63 -6.26 22.06
CA LYS A 252 -8.51 -5.91 23.19
C LYS A 252 -8.90 -7.13 24.00
N GLU A 253 -9.31 -8.23 23.37
CA GLU A 253 -9.71 -9.47 24.04
C GLU A 253 -8.54 -10.13 24.78
N LYS A 254 -7.32 -10.03 24.26
CA LYS A 254 -6.10 -10.55 24.89
C LYS A 254 -5.45 -9.59 25.88
N ASN A 255 -5.93 -8.35 25.95
CA ASN A 255 -5.32 -7.28 26.73
C ASN A 255 -3.82 -7.06 26.37
N ILE A 256 -3.50 -7.15 25.09
CA ILE A 256 -2.16 -6.95 24.53
C ILE A 256 -2.21 -5.67 23.67
N PRO A 257 -1.36 -4.65 23.95
CA PRO A 257 -1.31 -3.44 23.11
C PRO A 257 -0.95 -3.78 21.66
N LEU A 258 -1.52 -3.05 20.71
CA LEU A 258 -1.24 -3.19 19.28
C LEU A 258 -0.36 -2.04 18.80
N HIS A 259 0.72 -2.38 18.12
CA HIS A 259 1.66 -1.49 17.48
C HIS A 259 1.71 -1.75 15.97
N VAL A 260 1.66 -0.71 15.16
CA VAL A 260 1.90 -0.81 13.71
C VAL A 260 3.39 -0.54 13.47
N GLY A 261 4.19 -1.61 13.35
CA GLY A 261 5.66 -1.53 13.26
C GLY A 261 6.17 -0.93 11.97
N GLU A 262 5.40 -1.11 10.88
CA GLU A 262 5.74 -0.55 9.58
C GLU A 262 4.48 -0.18 8.80
N PHE A 263 4.51 0.99 8.16
CA PHE A 263 3.61 1.44 7.11
C PHE A 263 4.29 2.58 6.33
N GLY A 264 4.08 2.63 5.03
CA GLY A 264 4.72 3.64 4.17
C GLY A 264 4.33 3.43 2.71
N ALA A 265 4.64 4.40 1.85
CA ALA A 265 4.46 4.28 0.41
C ALA A 265 5.75 4.71 -0.31
N TYR A 266 6.18 3.89 -1.27
CA TYR A 266 7.41 4.06 -2.03
C TYR A 266 7.37 5.33 -2.90
N ASP A 267 8.51 5.92 -3.17
CA ASP A 267 8.66 7.21 -3.84
C ASP A 267 8.27 7.22 -5.34
N LYS A 268 7.96 6.07 -5.91
CA LYS A 268 7.33 5.97 -7.25
C LYS A 268 5.85 6.33 -7.22
N ALA A 269 5.20 6.32 -6.06
CA ALA A 269 3.88 6.90 -5.88
C ALA A 269 3.97 8.43 -5.84
N ASP A 270 2.95 9.12 -6.36
CA ASP A 270 2.91 10.59 -6.30
C ASP A 270 2.83 11.08 -4.84
N MET A 271 3.45 12.24 -4.60
CA MET A 271 3.59 12.76 -3.24
C MET A 271 2.24 13.09 -2.57
N GLU A 272 1.25 13.49 -3.32
CA GLU A 272 -0.06 13.84 -2.77
C GLU A 272 -0.81 12.59 -2.28
N SER A 273 -0.82 11.52 -3.08
CA SER A 273 -1.39 10.23 -2.67
C SER A 273 -0.65 9.64 -1.48
N ARG A 274 0.70 9.70 -1.47
CA ARG A 274 1.51 9.30 -0.32
C ARG A 274 1.12 10.07 0.94
N ALA A 275 1.01 11.39 0.85
CA ALA A 275 0.66 12.22 2.00
C ALA A 275 -0.78 11.98 2.48
N ARG A 276 -1.75 11.81 1.58
CA ARG A 276 -3.15 11.50 1.93
C ARG A 276 -3.26 10.15 2.66
N TRP A 277 -2.66 9.10 2.10
CA TRP A 277 -2.65 7.75 2.68
C TRP A 277 -1.97 7.75 4.06
N THR A 278 -0.78 8.32 4.14
CA THR A 278 -0.02 8.42 5.39
C THR A 278 -0.78 9.18 6.47
N ASN A 279 -1.42 10.31 6.10
CA ASN A 279 -2.19 11.12 7.05
C ASN A 279 -3.40 10.35 7.59
N PHE A 280 -4.18 9.72 6.70
CA PHE A 280 -5.34 8.95 7.12
C PHE A 280 -4.94 7.82 8.07
N LEU A 281 -3.93 7.02 7.70
CA LEU A 281 -3.47 5.89 8.52
C LEU A 281 -2.95 6.34 9.88
N ALA A 282 -2.06 7.33 9.92
CA ALA A 282 -1.51 7.83 11.18
C ALA A 282 -2.61 8.31 12.13
N ARG A 283 -3.60 9.07 11.63
CA ARG A 283 -4.73 9.53 12.44
C ARG A 283 -5.69 8.40 12.80
N TYR A 284 -5.93 7.46 11.91
CA TYR A 284 -6.76 6.29 12.20
C TYR A 284 -6.13 5.45 13.32
N PHE A 285 -4.85 5.14 13.26
CA PHE A 285 -4.14 4.40 14.31
C PHE A 285 -4.25 5.10 15.66
N GLU A 286 -4.00 6.40 15.71
CA GLU A 286 -4.15 7.21 16.92
C GLU A 286 -5.57 7.19 17.47
N SER A 287 -6.59 7.28 16.60
CA SER A 287 -8.00 7.21 17.00
C SER A 287 -8.39 5.87 17.63
N GLN A 288 -7.66 4.80 17.29
CA GLN A 288 -7.84 3.47 17.85
C GLN A 288 -6.93 3.19 19.08
N GLY A 289 -6.12 4.17 19.49
CA GLY A 289 -5.16 4.02 20.58
C GLY A 289 -3.95 3.16 20.23
N LEU A 290 -3.60 3.07 18.95
CA LEU A 290 -2.44 2.31 18.47
C LEU A 290 -1.21 3.21 18.39
N SER A 291 -0.05 2.69 18.80
CA SER A 291 1.24 3.29 18.46
C SER A 291 1.71 2.82 17.08
N TRP A 292 2.57 3.59 16.45
CA TRP A 292 3.02 3.27 15.10
C TRP A 292 4.44 3.78 14.79
N ALA A 293 5.15 3.10 13.87
CA ALA A 293 6.44 3.52 13.30
C ALA A 293 6.34 3.58 11.77
N TYR A 294 6.55 4.75 11.20
CA TYR A 294 6.53 4.95 9.74
C TYR A 294 7.77 4.32 9.10
N TRP A 295 7.61 3.63 7.99
CA TRP A 295 8.68 3.14 7.15
C TRP A 295 8.91 4.13 6.01
N GLU A 296 9.97 4.97 5.98
CA GLU A 296 11.11 5.02 6.91
C GLU A 296 11.71 6.47 6.93
N PHE A 297 12.91 6.66 7.50
CA PHE A 297 13.46 8.00 7.68
C PHE A 297 14.01 8.60 6.37
N SER A 298 14.94 7.93 5.64
CA SER A 298 15.78 8.60 4.63
C SER A 298 16.12 7.81 3.35
N ALA A 299 15.46 6.66 3.10
CA ALA A 299 15.59 5.93 1.85
C ALA A 299 14.34 6.10 0.94
N GLY A 300 13.96 5.07 0.18
CA GLY A 300 12.92 5.17 -0.85
C GLY A 300 11.51 5.51 -0.37
N PHE A 301 11.18 5.21 0.89
CA PHE A 301 9.91 5.64 1.52
C PHE A 301 10.08 6.92 2.35
N GLY A 302 11.29 7.39 2.50
CA GLY A 302 11.77 8.35 3.47
C GLY A 302 11.02 9.68 3.53
N ILE A 303 11.00 10.23 4.75
CA ILE A 303 10.50 11.57 5.03
C ILE A 303 11.57 12.65 4.95
N TYR A 304 12.84 12.25 4.87
CA TYR A 304 14.02 13.11 4.85
C TYR A 304 14.91 12.77 3.66
N ASP A 305 15.46 13.77 3.02
CA ASP A 305 16.43 13.62 1.93
C ASP A 305 17.84 14.00 2.44
N PRO A 306 18.73 13.00 2.62
CA PRO A 306 20.08 13.26 3.09
C PRO A 306 20.98 14.00 2.09
N SER A 307 20.64 14.01 0.80
CA SER A 307 21.41 14.69 -0.24
C SER A 307 21.22 16.20 -0.21
N THR A 308 19.99 16.64 0.09
CA THR A 308 19.63 18.07 0.19
C THR A 308 19.54 18.56 1.64
N ASN A 309 19.63 17.65 2.61
CA ASN A 309 19.46 17.92 4.04
C ASN A 309 18.08 18.55 4.35
N THR A 310 17.02 18.07 3.67
CA THR A 310 15.66 18.63 3.79
C THR A 310 14.63 17.55 4.10
N TYR A 311 13.55 17.96 4.78
CA TYR A 311 12.39 17.09 4.99
C TYR A 311 11.44 17.15 3.79
N LYS A 312 10.84 16.02 3.45
CA LYS A 312 9.68 15.95 2.57
C LYS A 312 8.45 16.44 3.34
N THR A 313 8.28 17.76 3.39
CA THR A 313 7.28 18.46 4.23
C THR A 313 5.87 17.88 4.15
N PRO A 314 5.34 17.46 2.97
CA PRO A 314 4.00 16.85 2.91
C PRO A 314 3.87 15.59 3.78
N LEU A 315 4.90 14.72 3.80
CA LEU A 315 4.89 13.50 4.62
C LEU A 315 5.05 13.80 6.10
N VAL A 316 5.95 14.72 6.46
CA VAL A 316 6.12 15.14 7.86
C VAL A 316 4.82 15.75 8.41
N ASN A 317 4.16 16.60 7.63
CA ASN A 317 2.87 17.16 8.04
C ASN A 317 1.78 16.09 8.14
N ALA A 318 1.74 15.12 7.22
CA ALA A 318 0.82 13.99 7.26
C ALA A 318 0.99 13.16 8.53
N LEU A 319 2.22 12.87 8.91
CA LEU A 319 2.52 12.07 10.11
C LEU A 319 2.24 12.83 11.42
N LEU A 320 2.60 14.11 11.49
CA LEU A 320 2.75 14.78 12.78
C LEU A 320 1.81 15.96 13.02
N LYS A 321 1.33 16.64 11.97
CA LYS A 321 0.66 17.95 12.11
C LYS A 321 -0.78 17.96 11.62
N ASN A 322 -1.05 17.32 10.48
CA ASN A 322 -2.37 17.39 9.87
C ASN A 322 -3.42 16.65 10.70
N PRO A 323 -4.64 17.18 10.85
CA PRO A 323 -5.76 16.47 11.49
C PRO A 323 -6.22 15.29 10.60
N MET A 324 -7.15 14.49 11.12
CA MET A 324 -7.84 13.46 10.32
C MET A 324 -8.46 14.12 9.07
N PRO A 325 -8.08 13.69 7.86
CA PRO A 325 -8.63 14.29 6.65
C PRO A 325 -10.11 13.91 6.49
N ALA A 326 -10.92 14.77 5.91
CA ALA A 326 -12.25 14.39 5.43
C ALA A 326 -12.12 13.43 4.24
N ALA A 327 -13.05 12.47 4.10
CA ALA A 327 -13.11 11.64 2.91
C ALA A 327 -13.36 12.51 1.67
N GLN A 328 -12.64 12.22 0.59
CA GLN A 328 -12.86 12.91 -0.68
C GLN A 328 -14.05 12.30 -1.42
N VAL A 329 -14.74 13.15 -2.17
CA VAL A 329 -15.79 12.76 -3.11
C VAL A 329 -15.32 13.18 -4.49
N LEU A 330 -15.12 12.20 -5.37
CA LEU A 330 -14.76 12.50 -6.75
C LEU A 330 -15.98 13.04 -7.51
N PRO A 331 -15.88 14.17 -8.20
CA PRO A 331 -16.94 14.59 -9.11
C PRO A 331 -17.04 13.56 -10.24
N THR A 332 -18.25 13.12 -10.55
CA THR A 332 -18.48 12.06 -11.54
C THR A 332 -19.61 12.43 -12.48
N LYS A 333 -19.52 11.91 -13.73
CA LYS A 333 -20.59 11.89 -14.71
C LYS A 333 -21.10 10.47 -14.85
N SER A 334 -22.36 10.24 -14.54
CA SER A 334 -22.96 8.91 -14.69
C SER A 334 -22.92 8.46 -16.16
N LEU A 335 -22.48 7.24 -16.38
CA LEU A 335 -22.55 6.53 -17.66
C LEU A 335 -23.63 5.46 -17.63
N TYR A 336 -23.90 4.89 -16.46
CA TYR A 336 -24.86 3.82 -16.28
C TYR A 336 -25.33 3.72 -14.83
N ASP A 337 -26.64 3.50 -14.67
CA ASP A 337 -27.29 3.08 -13.44
C ASP A 337 -28.14 1.83 -13.72
N LEU A 338 -28.05 0.81 -12.85
CA LEU A 338 -28.79 -0.44 -13.00
C LEU A 338 -30.30 -0.21 -12.96
N SER A 339 -31.00 -0.71 -13.96
CA SER A 339 -32.46 -0.64 -14.10
C SER A 339 -33.04 -1.98 -14.54
N GLY A 340 -32.63 -3.08 -13.89
CA GLY A 340 -33.06 -4.44 -14.18
C GLY A 340 -32.14 -5.21 -15.14
N VAL A 341 -32.66 -6.30 -15.69
CA VAL A 341 -31.86 -7.28 -16.47
C VAL A 341 -31.62 -6.89 -17.93
N ALA A 342 -32.26 -5.84 -18.43
CA ALA A 342 -32.13 -5.46 -19.83
C ALA A 342 -30.67 -5.13 -20.20
N GLY A 343 -30.18 -5.74 -21.29
CA GLY A 343 -28.79 -5.58 -21.77
C GLY A 343 -27.75 -6.37 -21.00
N TRP A 344 -28.15 -7.13 -19.98
CA TRP A 344 -27.28 -8.10 -19.32
C TRP A 344 -27.40 -9.46 -19.98
N ASN A 345 -26.26 -10.15 -20.12
CA ASN A 345 -26.17 -11.49 -20.69
C ASN A 345 -25.57 -12.44 -19.63
N LEU A 346 -26.22 -13.60 -19.47
CA LEU A 346 -25.72 -14.69 -18.66
C LEU A 346 -25.13 -15.76 -19.58
N ASN A 347 -23.79 -15.88 -19.58
CA ASN A 347 -23.07 -16.85 -20.40
C ASN A 347 -22.71 -18.05 -19.53
N LEU A 348 -23.01 -19.26 -20.02
CA LEU A 348 -22.78 -20.53 -19.33
C LEU A 348 -21.84 -21.38 -20.16
N ASN A 349 -20.80 -21.94 -19.51
CA ASN A 349 -19.78 -22.77 -20.14
C ASN A 349 -19.53 -24.06 -19.33
N SER A 350 -18.96 -25.06 -19.99
CA SER A 350 -18.44 -26.30 -19.36
C SER A 350 -19.44 -27.01 -18.46
N GLY A 351 -20.73 -27.01 -18.83
CA GLY A 351 -21.79 -27.69 -18.05
C GLY A 351 -22.26 -26.94 -16.81
N ALA A 352 -21.81 -25.73 -16.57
CA ALA A 352 -22.35 -24.86 -15.52
C ALA A 352 -23.83 -24.51 -15.82
N THR A 353 -24.65 -24.38 -14.79
CA THR A 353 -26.06 -24.01 -14.91
C THR A 353 -26.45 -22.89 -13.95
N ALA A 354 -27.12 -21.88 -14.46
CA ALA A 354 -27.64 -20.76 -13.70
C ALA A 354 -28.84 -20.12 -14.44
N ALA A 355 -29.64 -19.37 -13.69
CA ALA A 355 -30.75 -18.58 -14.24
C ALA A 355 -30.65 -17.14 -13.73
N MET A 356 -30.93 -16.18 -14.61
CA MET A 356 -30.98 -14.76 -14.29
C MET A 356 -32.43 -14.29 -14.33
N THR A 357 -32.84 -13.56 -13.30
CA THR A 357 -34.18 -12.96 -13.20
C THR A 357 -34.08 -11.52 -12.70
N ALA A 358 -35.09 -10.71 -13.02
CA ALA A 358 -35.21 -9.38 -12.39
C ALA A 358 -35.68 -9.53 -10.94
N GLU A 359 -35.15 -8.69 -10.07
CA GLU A 359 -35.59 -8.54 -8.68
C GLU A 359 -35.74 -7.04 -8.40
N GLY A 360 -36.92 -6.50 -8.58
CA GLY A 360 -37.14 -5.06 -8.62
C GLY A 360 -36.34 -4.41 -9.75
N THR A 361 -35.48 -3.43 -9.40
CA THR A 361 -34.52 -2.81 -10.32
C THR A 361 -33.17 -3.58 -10.37
N GLY A 362 -33.00 -4.62 -9.56
CA GLY A 362 -31.78 -5.42 -9.46
C GLY A 362 -31.80 -6.66 -10.37
N ILE A 363 -30.71 -7.43 -10.23
CA ILE A 363 -30.48 -8.69 -10.95
C ILE A 363 -30.28 -9.79 -9.93
N LYS A 364 -31.03 -10.89 -10.09
CA LYS A 364 -30.84 -12.10 -9.29
C LYS A 364 -30.30 -13.21 -10.17
N VAL A 365 -29.21 -13.85 -9.75
CA VAL A 365 -28.60 -14.99 -10.43
C VAL A 365 -28.62 -16.19 -9.49
N ASN A 366 -29.40 -17.22 -9.86
CA ASN A 366 -29.43 -18.49 -9.14
C ASN A 366 -28.53 -19.50 -9.87
N ARG A 367 -27.45 -19.92 -9.23
CA ARG A 367 -26.42 -20.83 -9.76
C ARG A 367 -26.67 -22.23 -9.22
N THR A 368 -27.21 -23.11 -10.04
CA THR A 368 -27.61 -24.46 -9.65
C THR A 368 -26.47 -25.48 -9.82
N ASN A 369 -25.55 -25.25 -10.77
CA ASN A 369 -24.33 -26.02 -10.92
C ASN A 369 -23.14 -25.11 -11.19
N ALA A 370 -22.13 -25.14 -10.35
CA ALA A 370 -20.87 -24.42 -10.46
C ALA A 370 -19.71 -25.42 -10.68
N THR A 371 -18.77 -25.05 -11.52
CA THR A 371 -17.65 -25.93 -11.93
C THR A 371 -16.36 -25.67 -11.17
N GLY A 372 -16.34 -24.68 -10.26
CA GLY A 372 -15.15 -24.23 -9.58
C GLY A 372 -14.26 -23.26 -10.39
N THR A 373 -14.69 -22.93 -11.63
CA THR A 373 -14.00 -21.96 -12.48
C THR A 373 -14.89 -20.72 -12.67
N GLY A 374 -14.43 -19.55 -12.25
CA GLY A 374 -15.23 -18.32 -12.17
C GLY A 374 -15.96 -17.98 -13.48
N TRP A 375 -15.23 -17.90 -14.59
CA TRP A 375 -15.76 -17.51 -15.89
C TRP A 375 -16.71 -18.54 -16.56
N HIS A 376 -16.90 -19.73 -15.98
CA HIS A 376 -17.89 -20.69 -16.49
C HIS A 376 -19.34 -20.27 -16.25
N ILE A 377 -19.59 -19.34 -15.31
CA ILE A 377 -20.84 -18.59 -15.18
C ILE A 377 -20.47 -17.11 -15.24
N GLN A 378 -20.78 -16.45 -16.32
CA GLN A 378 -20.39 -15.07 -16.52
C GLN A 378 -21.60 -14.18 -16.77
N LEU A 379 -21.85 -13.23 -15.86
CA LEU A 379 -22.84 -12.18 -16.04
C LEU A 379 -22.12 -10.95 -16.61
N ALA A 380 -22.54 -10.46 -17.77
CA ALA A 380 -21.85 -9.35 -18.42
C ALA A 380 -22.83 -8.39 -19.12
N ARG A 381 -22.47 -7.11 -19.12
CA ARG A 381 -23.09 -6.04 -19.90
C ARG A 381 -22.05 -5.28 -20.69
N SER A 382 -22.29 -5.09 -21.98
CA SER A 382 -21.44 -4.27 -22.88
C SER A 382 -22.08 -2.89 -23.14
N GLY A 383 -21.36 -2.04 -23.88
CA GLY A 383 -21.84 -0.72 -24.28
C GLY A 383 -21.32 0.42 -23.40
N PHE A 384 -20.24 0.21 -22.68
CA PHE A 384 -19.59 1.27 -21.92
C PHE A 384 -18.53 1.98 -22.78
N PRO A 385 -18.71 3.29 -23.10
CA PRO A 385 -17.70 4.04 -23.83
C PRO A 385 -16.58 4.44 -22.87
N LEU A 386 -15.39 3.86 -23.06
CA LEU A 386 -14.22 4.17 -22.24
C LEU A 386 -13.16 4.88 -23.08
N THR A 387 -12.66 6.01 -22.58
CA THR A 387 -11.70 6.88 -23.25
C THR A 387 -10.31 6.77 -22.60
N TYR A 388 -9.27 6.70 -23.41
CA TYR A 388 -7.88 6.66 -22.96
C TYR A 388 -7.55 7.74 -21.92
N ARG A 389 -6.86 7.35 -20.86
CA ARG A 389 -6.48 8.18 -19.71
C ARG A 389 -7.62 8.75 -18.87
N LYS A 390 -8.87 8.42 -19.15
CA LYS A 390 -9.98 8.74 -18.25
C LYS A 390 -10.08 7.72 -17.14
N ARG A 391 -10.53 8.19 -15.98
CA ARG A 391 -10.79 7.33 -14.82
C ARG A 391 -12.28 7.02 -14.71
N TYR A 392 -12.58 5.81 -14.28
CA TYR A 392 -13.94 5.30 -14.16
C TYR A 392 -14.15 4.68 -12.79
N LEU A 393 -15.24 5.09 -12.14
CA LEU A 393 -15.68 4.59 -10.86
C LEU A 393 -16.84 3.61 -11.07
N VAL A 394 -16.69 2.40 -10.54
CA VAL A 394 -17.73 1.37 -10.54
C VAL A 394 -18.13 1.09 -9.10
N THR A 395 -19.41 1.31 -8.76
CA THR A 395 -19.95 1.03 -7.43
C THR A 395 -21.09 0.04 -7.57
N MET A 396 -21.18 -0.96 -6.70
CA MET A 396 -22.20 -2.00 -6.76
C MET A 396 -22.63 -2.45 -5.36
N LYS A 397 -23.90 -2.76 -5.18
CA LYS A 397 -24.45 -3.36 -3.96
C LYS A 397 -24.87 -4.78 -4.24
N ILE A 398 -24.28 -5.71 -3.50
CA ILE A 398 -24.44 -7.14 -3.74
C ILE A 398 -24.68 -7.86 -2.41
N VAL A 399 -25.57 -8.85 -2.45
CA VAL A 399 -25.82 -9.80 -1.35
C VAL A 399 -25.84 -11.23 -1.90
N ALA A 400 -25.42 -12.19 -1.11
CA ALA A 400 -25.51 -13.61 -1.44
C ALA A 400 -26.35 -14.35 -0.37
N ASP A 401 -26.94 -15.49 -0.73
CA ASP A 401 -27.67 -16.34 0.22
C ASP A 401 -26.76 -17.01 1.24
N LYS A 402 -25.48 -17.14 0.93
CA LYS A 402 -24.42 -17.69 1.79
C LYS A 402 -23.06 -17.08 1.40
N PRO A 403 -22.06 -17.13 2.30
CA PRO A 403 -20.71 -16.63 2.01
C PRO A 403 -20.17 -17.18 0.69
N ASN A 404 -19.65 -16.31 -0.17
CA ASN A 404 -19.26 -16.62 -1.52
C ASN A 404 -18.19 -15.65 -2.05
N ASN A 405 -17.40 -16.10 -3.01
CA ASN A 405 -16.44 -15.25 -3.70
C ASN A 405 -16.78 -15.16 -5.18
N ILE A 406 -16.69 -13.97 -5.73
CA ILE A 406 -16.86 -13.69 -7.16
C ILE A 406 -15.76 -12.77 -7.63
N THR A 407 -15.62 -12.62 -8.95
CA THR A 407 -14.71 -11.63 -9.53
C THR A 407 -15.49 -10.64 -10.38
N ALA A 408 -15.19 -9.34 -10.25
CA ALA A 408 -15.76 -8.29 -11.10
C ALA A 408 -14.63 -7.50 -11.81
N TYR A 409 -14.87 -7.07 -13.05
CA TYR A 409 -13.91 -6.25 -13.80
C TYR A 409 -14.55 -5.56 -15.00
N MET A 410 -13.95 -4.44 -15.43
CA MET A 410 -14.20 -3.83 -16.72
C MET A 410 -13.20 -4.36 -17.73
N GLY A 411 -13.66 -4.66 -18.96
CA GLY A 411 -12.79 -5.22 -20.00
C GLY A 411 -13.36 -5.11 -21.39
N ARG A 412 -12.64 -5.66 -22.35
CA ARG A 412 -13.01 -5.69 -23.76
C ARG A 412 -14.15 -6.68 -23.98
N SER A 413 -15.16 -6.27 -24.76
CA SER A 413 -16.32 -7.11 -25.07
C SER A 413 -16.08 -8.17 -26.16
N SER A 414 -14.94 -8.12 -26.85
CA SER A 414 -14.52 -9.03 -27.93
C SER A 414 -13.14 -9.63 -27.66
N ALA A 415 -12.81 -10.73 -28.35
CA ALA A 415 -11.49 -11.34 -28.23
C ALA A 415 -10.35 -10.31 -28.46
N PRO A 416 -9.29 -10.38 -27.67
CA PRO A 416 -8.90 -11.38 -26.68
C PRO A 416 -9.51 -11.23 -25.27
N TYR A 417 -10.56 -10.43 -25.08
CA TYR A 417 -11.30 -10.22 -23.82
C TYR A 417 -10.47 -9.68 -22.65
N ASN A 418 -9.41 -8.93 -22.93
CA ASN A 418 -8.52 -8.37 -21.91
C ASN A 418 -9.30 -7.49 -20.93
N ALA A 419 -8.93 -7.56 -19.65
CA ALA A 419 -9.40 -6.64 -18.64
C ALA A 419 -8.74 -5.26 -18.79
N TYR A 420 -9.52 -4.19 -18.63
CA TYR A 420 -9.06 -2.81 -18.56
C TYR A 420 -8.82 -2.36 -17.11
N SER A 421 -9.59 -2.90 -16.19
CA SER A 421 -9.37 -2.75 -14.75
C SER A 421 -8.61 -3.97 -14.19
N SER A 422 -8.14 -3.87 -12.94
CA SER A 422 -7.75 -5.05 -12.17
C SER A 422 -8.97 -5.96 -11.96
N TYR A 423 -8.74 -7.26 -11.84
CA TYR A 423 -9.75 -8.22 -11.40
C TYR A 423 -10.03 -8.00 -9.92
N GLN A 424 -11.27 -7.61 -9.58
CA GLN A 424 -11.69 -7.39 -8.20
C GLN A 424 -12.24 -8.69 -7.61
N SER A 425 -11.56 -9.25 -6.62
CA SER A 425 -12.08 -10.38 -5.86
C SER A 425 -13.03 -9.86 -4.77
N LEU A 426 -14.31 -10.22 -4.86
CA LEU A 426 -15.35 -9.75 -3.96
C LEU A 426 -15.82 -10.89 -3.06
N THR A 427 -15.68 -10.72 -1.75
CA THR A 427 -16.23 -11.65 -0.76
C THR A 427 -17.63 -11.20 -0.38
N LEU A 428 -18.62 -11.99 -0.77
CA LEU A 428 -20.04 -11.74 -0.53
C LEU A 428 -20.47 -12.42 0.77
N GLU A 429 -21.46 -11.81 1.43
CA GLU A 429 -22.08 -12.31 2.65
C GLU A 429 -23.62 -12.29 2.51
N SER A 430 -24.32 -12.83 3.52
CA SER A 430 -25.78 -12.79 3.59
C SER A 430 -26.33 -11.42 4.03
N VAL A 431 -25.45 -10.44 4.19
CA VAL A 431 -25.80 -9.02 4.37
C VAL A 431 -25.31 -8.26 3.17
N GLU A 432 -26.13 -7.33 2.66
CA GLU A 432 -25.76 -6.50 1.52
C GLU A 432 -24.50 -5.68 1.83
N LYS A 433 -23.55 -5.74 0.90
CA LYS A 433 -22.33 -4.92 0.93
C LYS A 433 -22.23 -4.05 -0.32
N GLU A 434 -21.67 -2.87 -0.13
CA GLU A 434 -21.25 -2.00 -1.22
C GLU A 434 -19.79 -2.29 -1.57
N PHE A 435 -19.52 -2.48 -2.85
CA PHE A 435 -18.19 -2.67 -3.42
C PHE A 435 -17.92 -1.56 -4.43
N THR A 436 -16.72 -1.02 -4.39
CA THR A 436 -16.31 0.06 -5.29
C THR A 436 -14.91 -0.21 -5.82
N PHE A 437 -14.68 0.07 -7.09
CA PHE A 437 -13.34 0.13 -7.66
C PHE A 437 -13.20 1.28 -8.65
N LEU A 438 -12.01 1.83 -8.68
CA LEU A 438 -11.60 2.91 -9.55
C LEU A 438 -10.49 2.40 -10.48
N PHE A 439 -10.54 2.73 -11.75
CA PHE A 439 -9.47 2.38 -12.69
C PHE A 439 -9.25 3.47 -13.74
N THR A 440 -8.05 3.51 -14.29
CA THR A 440 -7.69 4.36 -15.42
C THR A 440 -7.73 3.52 -16.69
N MET A 441 -8.37 4.01 -17.73
CA MET A 441 -8.35 3.39 -19.04
C MET A 441 -7.01 3.64 -19.73
N ASN A 442 -6.15 2.63 -19.75
CA ASN A 442 -4.80 2.73 -20.33
C ASN A 442 -4.71 2.21 -21.76
N GLU A 443 -5.84 1.75 -22.31
CA GLU A 443 -5.96 1.27 -23.67
C GLU A 443 -6.64 2.32 -24.57
N PRO A 444 -6.53 2.25 -25.90
CA PRO A 444 -7.25 3.11 -26.82
C PRO A 444 -8.76 3.12 -26.55
N PHE A 445 -9.45 4.15 -27.05
CA PHE A 445 -10.90 4.29 -26.91
C PHE A 445 -11.63 2.99 -27.29
N ASP A 446 -12.51 2.53 -26.41
CA ASP A 446 -13.43 1.42 -26.65
C ASP A 446 -14.87 1.88 -26.42
N ALA A 447 -15.66 1.95 -27.50
CA ALA A 447 -17.07 2.35 -27.45
C ALA A 447 -17.98 1.27 -26.82
N ASN A 448 -17.47 0.05 -26.66
CA ASN A 448 -18.27 -1.13 -26.31
C ASN A 448 -17.65 -1.98 -25.22
N ALA A 449 -16.87 -1.38 -24.31
CA ALA A 449 -16.34 -2.09 -23.15
C ALA A 449 -17.45 -2.77 -22.34
N ARG A 450 -17.13 -3.81 -21.60
CA ARG A 450 -18.10 -4.56 -20.79
C ARG A 450 -17.72 -4.58 -19.32
N LEU A 451 -18.72 -4.51 -18.45
CA LEU A 451 -18.63 -4.91 -17.04
C LEU A 451 -18.99 -6.39 -16.94
N THR A 452 -18.14 -7.14 -16.24
CA THR A 452 -18.24 -8.59 -16.14
C THR A 452 -18.15 -9.04 -14.70
N PHE A 453 -18.98 -10.03 -14.35
CA PHE A 453 -18.93 -10.77 -13.09
C PHE A 453 -18.69 -12.25 -13.40
N ASP A 454 -17.62 -12.82 -12.87
CA ASP A 454 -17.32 -14.24 -12.93
C ASP A 454 -17.87 -14.91 -11.67
N LEU A 455 -18.89 -15.75 -11.83
CA LEU A 455 -19.74 -16.28 -10.76
C LEU A 455 -19.60 -17.79 -10.55
N GLY A 456 -18.82 -18.50 -11.37
CA GLY A 456 -18.80 -19.97 -11.47
C GLY A 456 -18.04 -20.70 -10.39
N LEU A 457 -17.50 -20.02 -9.38
CA LEU A 457 -16.75 -20.68 -8.29
C LEU A 457 -17.64 -21.51 -7.38
N ASN A 458 -18.86 -21.05 -7.06
CA ASN A 458 -19.76 -21.68 -6.10
C ASN A 458 -21.22 -21.63 -6.57
N THR A 459 -22.05 -22.56 -6.09
CA THR A 459 -23.51 -22.54 -6.23
C THR A 459 -24.15 -21.55 -5.27
N GLY A 460 -25.46 -21.30 -5.43
CA GLY A 460 -26.28 -20.44 -4.59
C GLY A 460 -26.75 -19.19 -5.32
N THR A 461 -27.45 -18.33 -4.62
CA THR A 461 -28.07 -17.14 -5.18
C THR A 461 -27.24 -15.89 -4.88
N ILE A 462 -27.03 -15.07 -5.90
CA ILE A 462 -26.47 -13.72 -5.77
C ILE A 462 -27.55 -12.74 -6.24
N GLN A 463 -27.70 -11.66 -5.48
CA GLN A 463 -28.56 -10.55 -5.84
C GLN A 463 -27.72 -9.27 -5.93
N ILE A 464 -27.76 -8.62 -7.07
CA ILE A 464 -27.11 -7.34 -7.35
C ILE A 464 -28.20 -6.28 -7.35
N ASN A 465 -28.24 -5.46 -6.31
CA ASN A 465 -29.31 -4.46 -6.10
C ASN A 465 -28.99 -3.12 -6.74
N SER A 466 -27.71 -2.80 -6.94
CA SER A 466 -27.28 -1.56 -7.59
C SER A 466 -25.99 -1.80 -8.34
N ILE A 467 -25.85 -1.18 -9.50
CA ILE A 467 -24.57 -0.98 -10.21
C ILE A 467 -24.60 0.43 -10.76
N LYS A 468 -23.54 1.19 -10.47
CA LYS A 468 -23.30 2.50 -11.06
C LYS A 468 -21.94 2.48 -11.73
N VAL A 469 -21.87 2.98 -12.96
CA VAL A 469 -20.62 3.22 -13.68
C VAL A 469 -20.57 4.70 -14.01
N ALA A 470 -19.52 5.38 -13.62
CA ALA A 470 -19.37 6.80 -13.84
C ALA A 470 -17.96 7.15 -14.32
N GLU A 471 -17.84 8.13 -15.19
CA GLU A 471 -16.57 8.78 -15.53
C GLU A 471 -16.24 9.79 -14.43
N VAL A 472 -15.00 9.76 -13.91
CA VAL A 472 -14.50 10.77 -12.98
C VAL A 472 -14.22 12.05 -13.76
N ILE A 473 -14.88 13.13 -13.34
CA ILE A 473 -14.61 14.47 -13.86
C ILE A 473 -13.37 14.96 -13.11
N GLU A 474 -12.23 14.90 -13.77
CA GLU A 474 -11.03 15.53 -13.22
C GLU A 474 -11.15 17.04 -13.53
N ASP A 475 -11.12 17.86 -12.48
CA ASP A 475 -10.76 19.25 -12.67
C ASP A 475 -9.30 19.23 -13.17
N ILE A 476 -9.13 19.37 -14.48
CA ILE A 476 -7.83 19.72 -15.02
C ILE A 476 -7.56 21.11 -14.44
N PRO A 477 -6.59 21.29 -13.54
CA PRO A 477 -6.25 22.63 -13.09
C PRO A 477 -5.87 23.41 -14.35
N LEU A 478 -6.69 24.36 -14.75
CA LEU A 478 -6.32 25.35 -15.74
C LEU A 478 -5.15 26.12 -15.12
N GLY A 479 -3.93 25.72 -15.48
CA GLY A 479 -2.71 26.47 -15.25
C GLY A 479 -2.13 26.45 -13.85
N VAL A 480 -1.43 25.37 -13.50
CA VAL A 480 -0.16 25.51 -12.78
C VAL A 480 0.93 25.21 -13.80
N GLU A 481 1.53 26.26 -14.37
CA GLU A 481 2.72 26.14 -15.19
C GLU A 481 3.86 25.61 -14.29
N GLU A 482 4.25 24.34 -14.47
CA GLU A 482 5.54 23.88 -13.94
C GLU A 482 6.65 24.62 -14.69
N PRO A 483 7.67 25.17 -14.00
CA PRO A 483 8.81 25.77 -14.67
C PRO A 483 9.51 24.72 -15.54
N GLY A 484 9.51 24.91 -16.86
CA GLY A 484 10.10 23.98 -17.83
C GLY A 484 9.12 23.20 -18.70
N VAL A 485 7.84 23.52 -18.67
CA VAL A 485 6.82 22.87 -19.51
C VAL A 485 6.79 23.47 -20.90
N TRP A 486 6.77 22.59 -21.92
CA TRP A 486 6.52 23.03 -23.30
C TRP A 486 5.10 23.60 -23.44
N LYS A 487 4.98 24.63 -24.27
CA LYS A 487 3.70 25.29 -24.56
C LYS A 487 3.41 25.15 -26.05
N VAL A 488 2.14 24.91 -26.36
CA VAL A 488 1.67 24.79 -27.75
C VAL A 488 0.37 25.58 -27.87
N TYR A 489 0.41 26.62 -28.68
CA TYR A 489 -0.74 27.50 -28.86
C TYR A 489 -0.77 28.20 -30.23
N PRO A 490 -1.93 28.63 -30.70
CA PRO A 490 -3.25 28.38 -30.12
C PRO A 490 -3.71 26.91 -30.33
N ASN A 491 -4.59 26.42 -29.47
CA ASN A 491 -5.29 25.17 -29.69
C ASN A 491 -6.76 25.36 -29.27
N PRO A 492 -7.75 25.38 -30.16
CA PRO A 492 -7.65 25.11 -31.62
C PRO A 492 -6.73 26.06 -32.37
N PHE A 493 -6.13 25.60 -33.48
CA PHE A 493 -5.27 26.36 -34.35
C PHE A 493 -5.80 26.49 -35.77
N ARG A 494 -5.34 27.51 -36.52
CA ARG A 494 -5.74 27.73 -37.91
C ARG A 494 -4.52 27.71 -38.86
N GLU A 495 -3.88 28.81 -39.07
CA GLU A 495 -2.78 28.90 -40.04
C GLU A 495 -1.40 28.68 -39.42
N LYS A 496 -1.26 28.97 -38.14
CA LYS A 496 0.01 28.90 -37.42
C LYS A 496 -0.13 28.25 -36.07
N LEU A 497 0.93 27.59 -35.62
CA LEU A 497 1.07 26.96 -34.32
C LEU A 497 2.41 27.39 -33.73
N ARG A 498 2.43 27.91 -32.53
CA ARG A 498 3.64 28.23 -31.79
C ARG A 498 3.91 27.14 -30.73
N ILE A 499 5.16 26.71 -30.69
CA ILE A 499 5.65 25.69 -29.79
C ILE A 499 6.82 26.26 -29.02
N GLU A 500 6.80 26.23 -27.69
CA GLU A 500 7.88 26.67 -26.83
C GLU A 500 8.29 25.49 -25.94
N ALA A 501 9.56 25.08 -25.96
CA ALA A 501 10.15 24.07 -25.10
C ALA A 501 11.64 24.33 -24.96
N PRO A 502 12.19 24.46 -23.73
CA PRO A 502 13.61 24.70 -23.52
C PRO A 502 14.48 23.56 -24.06
N GLY A 503 15.49 23.89 -24.88
CA GLY A 503 16.44 22.94 -25.45
C GLY A 503 16.14 22.52 -26.90
N SER A 504 16.86 21.49 -27.36
CA SER A 504 16.76 20.97 -28.74
C SER A 504 15.74 19.85 -28.83
N HIS A 505 14.74 20.00 -29.68
CA HIS A 505 13.65 19.05 -29.86
C HIS A 505 13.39 18.73 -31.34
N GLU A 506 12.89 17.51 -31.59
CA GLU A 506 12.26 17.16 -32.86
C GLU A 506 10.75 17.21 -32.69
N ILE A 507 10.07 17.98 -33.51
CA ILE A 507 8.61 18.14 -33.52
C ILE A 507 8.03 17.30 -34.64
N ARG A 508 7.07 16.44 -34.33
CA ARG A 508 6.31 15.63 -35.29
C ARG A 508 4.83 15.95 -35.17
N ILE A 509 4.18 16.21 -36.31
CA ILE A 509 2.72 16.27 -36.41
C ILE A 509 2.23 15.11 -37.24
N SER A 510 1.34 14.30 -36.68
CA SER A 510 0.69 13.19 -37.37
C SER A 510 -0.83 13.27 -37.27
N ASP A 511 -1.53 12.64 -38.21
CA ASP A 511 -2.96 12.41 -38.06
C ASP A 511 -3.22 11.29 -37.02
N LEU A 512 -4.50 11.09 -36.67
CA LEU A 512 -4.89 10.06 -35.68
C LEU A 512 -4.63 8.61 -36.15
N LEU A 513 -4.31 8.41 -37.41
CA LEU A 513 -3.89 7.10 -37.97
C LEU A 513 -2.37 6.90 -37.88
N GLY A 514 -1.64 7.86 -37.31
CA GLY A 514 -0.19 7.82 -37.17
C GLY A 514 0.59 8.21 -38.41
N ARG A 515 -0.06 8.70 -39.49
CA ARG A 515 0.64 9.18 -40.68
C ARG A 515 1.26 10.53 -40.38
N ILE A 516 2.58 10.62 -40.50
CA ILE A 516 3.35 11.83 -40.24
C ILE A 516 3.07 12.83 -41.36
N ASN A 517 2.57 14.01 -40.99
CA ASN A 517 2.31 15.11 -41.90
C ASN A 517 3.47 16.11 -41.94
N GLN A 518 4.19 16.28 -40.82
CA GLN A 518 5.26 17.24 -40.70
C GLN A 518 6.28 16.82 -39.64
N VAL A 519 7.59 17.02 -39.92
CA VAL A 519 8.69 16.85 -38.97
C VAL A 519 9.59 18.06 -39.06
N THR A 520 9.93 18.65 -37.92
CA THR A 520 10.80 19.85 -37.85
C THR A 520 11.64 19.81 -36.58
N LYS A 521 12.88 20.31 -36.65
CA LYS A 521 13.72 20.52 -35.46
C LYS A 521 13.57 21.92 -34.94
N MET A 522 13.61 22.06 -33.63
CA MET A 522 13.55 23.37 -32.96
C MET A 522 14.58 23.49 -31.83
N GLU A 523 14.94 24.71 -31.53
CA GLU A 523 15.64 25.09 -30.30
C GLU A 523 14.83 26.15 -29.56
N ASN A 524 14.40 25.83 -28.35
CA ASN A 524 13.62 26.65 -27.43
C ASN A 524 12.22 27.03 -27.92
N GLU A 525 12.07 27.51 -29.17
CA GLU A 525 10.76 27.89 -29.73
C GLU A 525 10.68 27.62 -31.24
N LEU A 526 9.45 27.43 -31.73
CA LEU A 526 9.15 27.25 -33.16
C LEU A 526 7.78 27.85 -33.47
N GLU A 527 7.70 28.66 -34.52
CA GLU A 527 6.45 29.02 -35.19
C GLU A 527 6.30 28.12 -36.44
N LEU A 528 5.23 27.34 -36.47
CA LEU A 528 4.99 26.34 -37.52
C LEU A 528 3.83 26.79 -38.42
N GLU A 529 4.07 26.87 -39.72
CA GLU A 529 3.01 27.09 -40.71
C GLU A 529 2.21 25.82 -40.93
N THR A 530 0.90 25.91 -40.77
CA THR A 530 -0.02 24.76 -40.78
C THR A 530 -1.12 24.83 -41.84
N LYS A 531 -0.96 25.74 -42.81
CA LYS A 531 -1.92 25.98 -43.91
C LYS A 531 -2.16 24.71 -44.76
N SER A 532 -1.15 23.84 -44.87
CA SER A 532 -1.25 22.56 -45.61
C SER A 532 -2.05 21.46 -44.89
N LEU A 533 -2.30 21.63 -43.58
CA LEU A 533 -3.06 20.64 -42.81
C LEU A 533 -4.56 20.85 -43.02
N LYS A 534 -5.29 19.77 -43.21
CA LYS A 534 -6.75 19.78 -43.30
C LYS A 534 -7.37 19.97 -41.92
N THR A 535 -8.60 20.47 -41.88
CA THR A 535 -9.41 20.54 -40.65
C THR A 535 -9.54 19.15 -40.03
N GLY A 536 -9.28 19.05 -38.73
CA GLY A 536 -9.33 17.77 -38.00
C GLY A 536 -8.39 17.71 -36.80
N LEU A 537 -8.33 16.52 -36.19
CA LEU A 537 -7.45 16.25 -35.05
C LEU A 537 -6.08 15.76 -35.49
N TYR A 538 -5.05 16.26 -34.82
CA TYR A 538 -3.67 15.90 -35.03
C TYR A 538 -3.01 15.56 -33.70
N LEU A 539 -2.01 14.69 -33.74
CA LEU A 539 -1.10 14.41 -32.63
C LEU A 539 0.22 15.14 -32.88
N LEU A 540 0.55 16.05 -32.00
CA LEU A 540 1.87 16.69 -31.94
C LEU A 540 2.74 15.93 -30.94
N GLN A 541 3.95 15.59 -31.34
CA GLN A 541 4.97 14.98 -30.49
C GLN A 541 6.20 15.91 -30.46
N CYS A 542 6.70 16.16 -29.25
CA CYS A 542 7.93 16.89 -29.00
C CYS A 542 8.94 15.92 -28.38
N ILE A 543 10.00 15.62 -29.13
CA ILE A 543 11.01 14.60 -28.79
C ILE A 543 12.29 15.33 -28.41
N ASP A 544 12.72 15.22 -27.15
CA ASP A 544 14.00 15.78 -26.70
C ASP A 544 15.17 15.03 -27.36
N VAL A 545 16.03 15.78 -28.06
CA VAL A 545 17.12 15.20 -28.86
C VAL A 545 18.20 14.54 -28.00
N LYS A 546 18.39 14.98 -26.76
CA LYS A 546 19.43 14.45 -25.85
C LYS A 546 18.96 13.20 -25.10
N THR A 547 17.71 13.22 -24.61
CA THR A 547 17.18 12.19 -23.72
C THR A 547 16.30 11.17 -24.43
N GLY A 548 15.80 11.50 -25.63
CA GLY A 548 14.80 10.70 -26.35
C GLY A 548 13.40 10.75 -25.71
N SER A 549 13.20 11.56 -24.65
CA SER A 549 11.88 11.66 -24.03
C SER A 549 10.86 12.30 -24.98
N VAL A 550 9.63 11.78 -24.97
CA VAL A 550 8.56 12.22 -25.88
C VAL A 550 7.43 12.81 -25.07
N LYS A 551 7.06 14.06 -25.37
CA LYS A 551 5.82 14.70 -24.92
C LYS A 551 4.84 14.76 -26.08
N SER A 552 3.56 14.54 -25.83
CA SER A 552 2.54 14.51 -26.88
C SER A 552 1.32 15.34 -26.49
N GLN A 553 0.71 15.99 -27.47
CA GLN A 553 -0.52 16.77 -27.30
C GLN A 553 -1.44 16.60 -28.51
N VAL A 554 -2.73 16.46 -28.26
CA VAL A 554 -3.74 16.48 -29.33
C VAL A 554 -4.09 17.92 -29.64
N LEU A 555 -4.10 18.22 -30.92
CA LEU A 555 -4.39 19.54 -31.49
C LEU A 555 -5.64 19.47 -32.38
N LEU A 556 -6.45 20.53 -32.34
CA LEU A 556 -7.60 20.70 -33.22
C LEU A 556 -7.30 21.78 -34.26
N LYS A 557 -7.24 21.38 -35.55
CA LYS A 557 -7.15 22.30 -36.70
C LYS A 557 -8.56 22.73 -37.08
N GLU A 558 -8.81 24.04 -37.05
CA GLU A 558 -10.01 24.65 -37.56
C GLU A 558 -9.78 25.28 -38.96
N ASN A 559 -10.88 25.64 -39.63
CA ASN A 559 -10.84 26.30 -40.95
C ASN A 559 -10.26 27.72 -40.87
#